data_d7daf1228bf2692c75a8ae7c4d61654f
#
_entry.id   d7daf1228bf2692c75a8ae7c4d61654f
#
_cell.length_a   1.000
_cell.length_b   1.000
_cell.length_c   1.000
_cell.angle_alpha   90.00
_cell.angle_beta   90.00
_cell.angle_gamma   90.00
#
_symmetry.space_group_name_H-M   'P 1'
#
loop_
_entity.id
_entity.type
_entity.pdbx_description
1 polymer ?
#
loop_
_entity_poly.entity_id
_entity_poly.type
_entity_poly.pdbx_seq_one_letter_code
_entity_poly.pdbx_strand_id
1 'polypeptide(L)'
;SPDASPAENFGGIGAVIGHEIGHGFDDQGSQYDGHGNLHQWWTDEDRAAFEKLTSALLDQYEGLVPQALREQAEEGADLPGVNGRFTLGENIGDLGGLGIAVVAFRRFLAARGKELGLEDTPETYRDLFKQWALVWRS
;
A
#
# COMPACT_ATOMS: atom_id res chain seq x y z
N SER A 1 -2.79 12.51 13.90
CA SER A 1 -2.89 13.65 14.84
C SER A 1 -4.29 13.70 15.44
N PRO A 2 -4.48 14.07 16.71
CA PRO A 2 -5.82 14.26 17.29
C PRO A 2 -6.62 15.39 16.60
N ASP A 3 -5.93 16.32 15.96
CA ASP A 3 -6.54 17.45 15.24
C ASP A 3 -6.82 17.16 13.76
N ALA A 4 -6.33 16.03 13.24
CA ALA A 4 -6.58 15.62 11.87
C ALA A 4 -7.97 14.98 11.72
N SER A 5 -8.56 15.11 10.54
CA SER A 5 -9.81 14.44 10.23
C SER A 5 -9.67 12.91 10.30
N PRO A 6 -10.76 12.17 10.49
CA PRO A 6 -10.71 10.70 10.40
C PRO A 6 -10.12 10.21 9.08
N ALA A 7 -10.48 10.78 7.94
CA ALA A 7 -9.94 10.40 6.64
C ALA A 7 -8.41 10.56 6.58
N GLU A 8 -7.88 11.68 7.08
CA GLU A 8 -6.44 11.93 7.17
C GLU A 8 -5.75 10.93 8.11
N ASN A 9 -6.35 10.60 9.25
CA ASN A 9 -5.78 9.62 10.16
C ASN A 9 -5.76 8.21 9.56
N PHE A 10 -6.82 7.79 8.88
CA PHE A 10 -6.86 6.48 8.21
C PHE A 10 -5.93 6.43 6.99
N GLY A 11 -5.84 7.51 6.20
CA GLY A 11 -4.94 7.58 5.04
C GLY A 11 -3.47 7.80 5.40
N GLY A 12 -3.19 8.36 6.58
CA GLY A 12 -1.84 8.50 7.12
C GLY A 12 -1.43 7.29 7.95
N ILE A 13 -1.50 7.43 9.28
CA ILE A 13 -1.04 6.39 10.21
C ILE A 13 -1.79 5.06 10.05
N GLY A 14 -3.06 5.09 9.65
CA GLY A 14 -3.85 3.87 9.42
C GLY A 14 -3.27 3.02 8.28
N ALA A 15 -2.91 3.66 7.16
CA ALA A 15 -2.28 2.98 6.02
C ALA A 15 -0.87 2.47 6.39
N VAL A 16 -0.09 3.26 7.15
CA VAL A 16 1.24 2.84 7.64
C VAL A 16 1.14 1.62 8.55
N ILE A 17 0.20 1.58 9.49
CA ILE A 17 -0.01 0.41 10.34
C ILE A 17 -0.35 -0.82 9.50
N GLY A 18 -1.23 -0.67 8.49
CA GLY A 18 -1.57 -1.76 7.58
C GLY A 18 -0.37 -2.24 6.75
N HIS A 19 0.48 -1.32 6.28
CA HIS A 19 1.72 -1.58 5.57
C HIS A 19 2.69 -2.42 6.43
N GLU A 20 2.98 -1.98 7.65
CA GLU A 20 3.90 -2.68 8.56
C GLU A 20 3.41 -4.09 8.92
N ILE A 21 2.10 -4.26 9.13
CA ILE A 21 1.51 -5.59 9.31
C ILE A 21 1.66 -6.42 8.02
N GLY A 22 1.54 -5.79 6.87
CA GLY A 22 1.68 -6.40 5.55
C GLY A 22 3.04 -7.04 5.31
N HIS A 23 4.12 -6.52 5.90
CA HIS A 23 5.46 -7.09 5.78
C HIS A 23 5.58 -8.54 6.30
N GLY A 24 4.71 -8.96 7.20
CA GLY A 24 4.62 -10.38 7.58
C GLY A 24 4.12 -11.31 6.47
N PHE A 25 3.55 -10.75 5.40
CA PHE A 25 2.91 -11.47 4.29
C PHE A 25 3.41 -11.03 2.91
N ASP A 26 4.47 -10.21 2.83
CA ASP A 26 5.09 -9.82 1.57
C ASP A 26 5.93 -10.97 0.97
N ASP A 27 6.69 -10.69 -0.09
CA ASP A 27 7.50 -11.70 -0.79
C ASP A 27 8.63 -12.27 0.08
N GLN A 28 9.10 -11.54 1.09
CA GLN A 28 10.11 -12.00 2.05
C GLN A 28 9.48 -12.53 3.34
N GLY A 29 8.62 -11.74 3.99
CA GLY A 29 8.00 -12.10 5.27
C GLY A 29 7.12 -13.34 5.18
N SER A 30 6.46 -13.57 4.04
CA SER A 30 5.65 -14.76 3.80
C SER A 30 6.41 -16.09 3.79
N GLN A 31 7.76 -16.05 3.78
CA GLN A 31 8.61 -17.23 3.88
C GLN A 31 8.81 -17.72 5.34
N TYR A 32 8.40 -16.91 6.31
CA TYR A 32 8.54 -17.20 7.74
C TYR A 32 7.18 -17.56 8.34
N ASP A 33 7.20 -18.55 9.23
CA ASP A 33 6.02 -18.93 10.02
C ASP A 33 5.75 -17.93 11.16
N GLY A 34 4.64 -18.10 11.89
CA GLY A 34 4.26 -17.25 13.01
C GLY A 34 5.21 -17.27 14.22
N HIS A 35 6.25 -18.12 14.20
CA HIS A 35 7.32 -18.19 15.19
C HIS A 35 8.64 -17.57 14.69
N GLY A 36 8.64 -17.05 13.44
CA GLY A 36 9.82 -16.46 12.82
C GLY A 36 10.81 -17.48 12.25
N ASN A 37 10.41 -18.73 12.06
CA ASN A 37 11.24 -19.74 11.41
C ASN A 37 11.06 -19.67 9.90
N LEU A 38 12.15 -19.77 9.16
CA LEU A 38 12.10 -19.94 7.71
C LEU A 38 11.48 -21.30 7.38
N HIS A 39 10.21 -21.30 7.08
CA HIS A 39 9.39 -22.49 6.91
C HIS A 39 8.23 -22.23 5.95
N GLN A 40 8.09 -23.11 4.93
CA GLN A 40 6.94 -23.07 4.03
C GLN A 40 5.69 -23.55 4.78
N TRP A 41 4.81 -22.60 5.13
CA TRP A 41 3.58 -22.84 5.88
C TRP A 41 2.31 -22.67 5.02
N TRP A 42 2.46 -22.11 3.82
CA TRP A 42 1.38 -21.96 2.87
C TRP A 42 1.05 -23.29 2.20
N THR A 43 -0.21 -23.49 1.79
CA THR A 43 -0.52 -24.55 0.83
C THR A 43 0.11 -24.22 -0.53
N ASP A 44 0.33 -25.22 -1.35
CA ASP A 44 0.87 -25.00 -2.71
C ASP A 44 -0.07 -24.13 -3.55
N GLU A 45 -1.40 -24.28 -3.36
CA GLU A 45 -2.42 -23.49 -4.04
C GLU A 45 -2.39 -22.02 -3.62
N ASP A 46 -2.29 -21.73 -2.31
CA ASP A 46 -2.20 -20.38 -1.79
C ASP A 46 -0.90 -19.69 -2.24
N ARG A 47 0.21 -20.43 -2.20
CA ARG A 47 1.50 -19.92 -2.67
C ARG A 47 1.44 -19.57 -4.16
N ALA A 48 0.89 -20.43 -5.00
CA ALA A 48 0.74 -20.17 -6.42
C ALA A 48 -0.18 -18.96 -6.71
N ALA A 49 -1.27 -18.82 -5.93
CA ALA A 49 -2.16 -17.67 -6.05
C ALA A 49 -1.46 -16.37 -5.65
N PHE A 50 -0.69 -16.37 -4.56
CA PHE A 50 0.12 -15.25 -4.11
C PHE A 50 1.15 -14.84 -5.17
N GLU A 51 1.92 -15.79 -5.70
CA GLU A 51 2.94 -15.55 -6.72
C GLU A 51 2.35 -14.96 -8.00
N LYS A 52 1.17 -15.37 -8.39
CA LYS A 52 0.46 -14.77 -9.54
C LYS A 52 0.12 -13.30 -9.30
N LEU A 53 -0.35 -12.95 -8.10
CA LEU A 53 -0.69 -11.56 -7.75
C LEU A 53 0.56 -10.69 -7.64
N THR A 54 1.60 -11.21 -7.00
CA THR A 54 2.86 -10.47 -6.82
C THR A 54 3.60 -10.27 -8.15
N SER A 55 3.54 -11.24 -9.07
CA SER A 55 4.09 -11.07 -10.42
C SER A 55 3.39 -9.95 -11.18
N ALA A 56 2.06 -9.87 -11.10
CA ALA A 56 1.31 -8.79 -11.74
C ALA A 56 1.67 -7.42 -11.16
N LEU A 57 1.87 -7.33 -9.85
CA LEU A 57 2.31 -6.10 -9.19
C LEU A 57 3.74 -5.73 -9.57
N LEU A 58 4.65 -6.70 -9.63
CA LEU A 58 6.02 -6.50 -10.08
C LEU A 58 6.05 -5.93 -11.51
N ASP A 59 5.32 -6.56 -12.44
CA ASP A 59 5.25 -6.12 -13.84
C ASP A 59 4.68 -4.70 -13.98
N GLN A 60 3.79 -4.29 -13.08
CA GLN A 60 3.23 -2.94 -13.05
C GLN A 60 4.29 -1.89 -12.68
N TYR A 61 5.21 -2.20 -11.78
CA TYR A 61 6.23 -1.26 -11.31
C TYR A 61 7.52 -1.32 -12.09
N GLU A 62 7.83 -2.45 -12.75
CA GLU A 62 9.09 -2.65 -13.46
C GLU A 62 9.29 -1.58 -14.54
N GLY A 63 10.43 -0.91 -14.49
CA GLY A 63 10.82 0.09 -15.47
C GLY A 63 10.08 1.43 -15.39
N LEU A 64 9.20 1.66 -14.40
CA LEU A 64 8.56 2.96 -14.21
C LEU A 64 9.61 4.02 -13.93
N VAL A 65 9.55 5.14 -14.66
CA VAL A 65 10.41 6.29 -14.42
C VAL A 65 9.59 7.42 -13.82
N PRO A 66 9.97 7.95 -12.64
CA PRO A 66 9.30 9.09 -12.03
C PRO A 66 9.21 10.30 -12.99
N GLN A 67 8.06 10.97 -13.01
CA GLN A 67 7.82 12.11 -13.89
C GLN A 67 8.87 13.22 -13.71
N ALA A 68 9.23 13.51 -12.45
CA ALA A 68 10.23 14.53 -12.14
C ALA A 68 11.61 14.24 -12.77
N LEU A 69 12.00 12.97 -12.90
CA LEU A 69 13.24 12.60 -13.57
C LEU A 69 13.11 12.80 -15.09
N ARG A 70 11.96 12.46 -15.67
CA ARG A 70 11.71 12.67 -17.10
C ARG A 70 11.73 14.14 -17.48
N GLU A 71 11.16 15.01 -16.63
CA GLU A 71 11.09 16.45 -16.87
C GLU A 71 12.44 17.16 -16.75
N GLN A 72 13.38 16.59 -15.99
CA GLN A 72 14.72 17.14 -15.79
C GLN A 72 15.78 16.54 -16.73
N ALA A 73 15.43 15.50 -17.46
CA ALA A 73 16.36 14.80 -18.33
C ALA A 73 16.54 15.51 -19.67
N GLU A 74 17.73 15.41 -20.24
CA GLU A 74 17.98 15.82 -21.62
C GLU A 74 17.24 14.90 -22.59
N GLU A 75 16.91 15.41 -23.77
CA GLU A 75 16.25 14.64 -24.82
C GLU A 75 17.08 13.40 -25.21
N GLY A 76 16.49 12.20 -25.11
CA GLY A 76 17.15 10.94 -25.42
C GLY A 76 18.00 10.35 -24.29
N ALA A 77 17.97 10.92 -23.08
CA ALA A 77 18.65 10.36 -21.91
C ALA A 77 18.08 8.98 -21.56
N ASP A 78 18.98 8.03 -21.28
CA ASP A 78 18.62 6.73 -20.69
C ASP A 78 18.40 6.92 -19.19
N LEU A 79 17.15 6.82 -18.75
CA LEU A 79 16.75 7.06 -17.36
C LEU A 79 16.58 5.73 -16.63
N PRO A 80 17.12 5.61 -15.40
CA PRO A 80 16.92 4.42 -14.60
C PRO A 80 15.45 4.29 -14.22
N GLY A 81 14.85 3.14 -14.55
CA GLY A 81 13.51 2.77 -14.10
C GLY A 81 13.52 2.12 -12.72
N VAL A 82 12.35 2.05 -12.10
CA VAL A 82 12.14 1.28 -10.86
C VAL A 82 12.48 -0.18 -11.11
N ASN A 83 13.22 -0.78 -10.20
CA ASN A 83 13.41 -2.22 -10.15
C ASN A 83 12.22 -2.83 -9.39
N GLY A 84 11.24 -3.34 -10.12
CA GLY A 84 10.00 -3.85 -9.56
C GLY A 84 10.20 -5.01 -8.58
N ARG A 85 11.22 -5.85 -8.81
CA ARG A 85 11.56 -6.94 -7.89
C ARG A 85 12.16 -6.43 -6.58
N PHE A 86 13.01 -5.43 -6.64
CA PHE A 86 13.64 -4.86 -5.45
C PHE A 86 12.63 -4.13 -4.55
N THR A 87 11.62 -3.51 -5.17
CA THR A 87 10.59 -2.74 -4.45
C THR A 87 9.33 -3.56 -4.15
N LEU A 88 9.30 -4.84 -4.50
CA LEU A 88 8.07 -5.66 -4.43
C LEU A 88 7.47 -5.72 -3.03
N GLY A 89 8.28 -5.94 -1.99
CA GLY A 89 7.81 -6.01 -0.60
C GLY A 89 7.12 -4.73 -0.16
N GLU A 90 7.73 -3.58 -0.44
CA GLU A 90 7.17 -2.26 -0.16
C GLU A 90 5.86 -2.01 -0.93
N ASN A 91 5.83 -2.40 -2.20
CA ASN A 91 4.61 -2.25 -3.02
C ASN A 91 3.47 -3.16 -2.54
N ILE A 92 3.78 -4.37 -2.03
CA ILE A 92 2.79 -5.25 -1.39
C ILE A 92 2.28 -4.62 -0.09
N GLY A 93 3.19 -4.11 0.75
CA GLY A 93 2.86 -3.42 1.99
C GLY A 93 1.95 -2.22 1.75
N ASP A 94 2.29 -1.37 0.79
CA ASP A 94 1.51 -0.19 0.43
C ASP A 94 0.11 -0.54 -0.11
N LEU A 95 0.03 -1.44 -1.06
CA LEU A 95 -1.26 -1.86 -1.64
C LEU A 95 -2.17 -2.51 -0.60
N GLY A 96 -1.62 -3.42 0.20
CA GLY A 96 -2.32 -4.12 1.26
C GLY A 96 -2.72 -3.17 2.40
N GLY A 97 -1.79 -2.34 2.86
CA GLY A 97 -1.99 -1.39 3.94
C GLY A 97 -3.05 -0.35 3.63
N LEU A 98 -3.01 0.21 2.42
CA LEU A 98 -4.04 1.15 1.95
C LEU A 98 -5.41 0.46 1.84
N GLY A 99 -5.46 -0.76 1.31
CA GLY A 99 -6.69 -1.56 1.25
C GLY A 99 -7.29 -1.82 2.62
N ILE A 100 -6.48 -2.19 3.60
CA ILE A 100 -6.89 -2.38 5.00
C ILE A 100 -7.41 -1.07 5.60
N ALA A 101 -6.72 0.05 5.38
CA ALA A 101 -7.14 1.37 5.86
C ALA A 101 -8.51 1.78 5.30
N VAL A 102 -8.77 1.52 4.02
CA VAL A 102 -10.09 1.78 3.39
C VAL A 102 -11.19 0.95 4.03
N VAL A 103 -10.96 -0.34 4.26
CA VAL A 103 -11.94 -1.22 4.93
C VAL A 103 -12.20 -0.76 6.36
N ALA A 104 -11.15 -0.41 7.10
CA ALA A 104 -11.26 0.09 8.47
C ALA A 104 -12.01 1.42 8.52
N PHE A 105 -11.72 2.34 7.58
CA PHE A 105 -12.40 3.62 7.48
C PHE A 105 -13.89 3.46 7.15
N ARG A 106 -14.25 2.57 6.23
CA ARG A 106 -15.65 2.25 5.95
C ARG A 106 -16.39 1.76 7.19
N ARG A 107 -15.78 0.88 7.99
CA ARG A 107 -16.36 0.42 9.26
C ARG A 107 -16.51 1.57 10.27
N PHE A 108 -15.55 2.46 10.33
CA PHE A 108 -15.61 3.66 11.16
C PHE A 108 -16.77 4.57 10.74
N LEU A 109 -16.93 4.84 9.44
CA LEU A 109 -18.06 5.64 8.93
C LEU A 109 -19.40 5.00 9.26
N ALA A 110 -19.54 3.69 9.11
CA ALA A 110 -20.78 2.98 9.49
C ALA A 110 -21.10 3.09 10.99
N ALA A 111 -20.08 3.10 11.84
CA ALA A 111 -20.25 3.17 13.30
C ALA A 111 -20.41 4.60 13.83
N ARG A 112 -19.70 5.57 13.28
CA ARG A 112 -19.54 6.91 13.82
C ARG A 112 -19.84 8.04 12.83
N GLY A 113 -19.98 7.74 11.54
CA GLY A 113 -20.11 8.76 10.51
C GLY A 113 -21.27 9.72 10.76
N LYS A 114 -22.44 9.20 11.09
CA LYS A 114 -23.63 10.03 11.37
C LYS A 114 -23.41 11.02 12.53
N GLU A 115 -22.74 10.58 13.59
CA GLU A 115 -22.42 11.42 14.76
C GLU A 115 -21.47 12.56 14.37
N LEU A 116 -20.55 12.30 13.45
CA LEU A 116 -19.51 13.23 13.02
C LEU A 116 -19.88 14.02 11.76
N GLY A 117 -21.08 13.81 11.21
CA GLY A 117 -21.52 14.46 9.96
C GLY A 117 -20.71 13.99 8.72
N LEU A 118 -20.17 12.76 8.77
CA LEU A 118 -19.42 12.16 7.69
C LEU A 118 -20.28 11.14 6.93
N GLU A 119 -20.24 11.18 5.62
CA GLU A 119 -20.95 10.26 4.75
C GLU A 119 -19.99 9.28 4.05
N ASP A 120 -20.50 8.10 3.73
CA ASP A 120 -19.77 7.09 2.93
C ASP A 120 -19.89 7.46 1.43
N THR A 121 -19.09 8.43 1.01
CA THR A 121 -19.07 8.98 -0.36
C THR A 121 -17.67 8.93 -0.98
N PRO A 122 -17.56 8.95 -2.31
CA PRO A 122 -16.26 9.02 -2.99
C PRO A 122 -15.39 10.20 -2.54
N GLU A 123 -16.00 11.34 -2.20
CA GLU A 123 -15.32 12.55 -1.72
C GLU A 123 -14.61 12.28 -0.40
N THR A 124 -15.26 11.59 0.53
CA THR A 124 -14.71 11.24 1.84
C THR A 124 -13.49 10.32 1.70
N TYR A 125 -13.51 9.37 0.76
CA TYR A 125 -12.34 8.51 0.46
C TYR A 125 -11.24 9.26 -0.28
N ARG A 126 -11.57 10.27 -1.08
CA ARG A 126 -10.56 11.08 -1.76
C ARG A 126 -9.57 11.73 -0.80
N ASP A 127 -10.03 12.20 0.35
CA ASP A 127 -9.17 12.81 1.35
C ASP A 127 -8.25 11.78 2.03
N LEU A 128 -8.73 10.56 2.24
CA LEU A 128 -7.90 9.43 2.69
C LEU A 128 -6.77 9.15 1.70
N PHE A 129 -7.07 9.02 0.42
CA PHE A 129 -6.05 8.75 -0.62
C PHE A 129 -5.07 9.91 -0.80
N LYS A 130 -5.54 11.15 -0.70
CA LYS A 130 -4.66 12.33 -0.74
C LYS A 130 -3.68 12.33 0.42
N GLN A 131 -4.14 12.00 1.62
CA GLN A 131 -3.27 11.95 2.79
C GLN A 131 -2.21 10.86 2.65
N TRP A 132 -2.58 9.67 2.16
CA TRP A 132 -1.62 8.63 1.85
C TRP A 132 -0.54 9.12 0.88
N ALA A 133 -0.94 9.74 -0.23
CA ALA A 133 0.00 10.30 -1.20
C ALA A 133 0.90 11.40 -0.61
N LEU A 134 0.38 12.20 0.34
CA LEU A 134 1.15 13.24 1.03
C LEU A 134 2.21 12.66 1.96
N VAL A 135 1.92 11.56 2.65
CA VAL A 135 2.87 10.88 3.55
C VAL A 135 4.09 10.37 2.77
N TRP A 136 3.88 9.85 1.58
CA TRP A 136 4.93 9.24 0.75
C TRP A 136 5.59 10.21 -0.26
N ARG A 137 5.20 11.47 -0.26
CA ARG A 137 5.73 12.46 -1.21
C ARG A 137 7.14 12.96 -0.87
N SER A 138 7.61 12.75 0.33
CA SER A 138 8.88 13.30 0.85
C SER A 138 10.12 12.65 0.24
#